data_b2c989219f2a7fdb1eff965cdf675de9
#
_entry.id   b2c989219f2a7fdb1eff965cdf675de9
#
_cell.length_a   1.000
_cell.length_b   1.000
_cell.length_c   1.000
_cell.angle_alpha   90.00
_cell.angle_beta   90.00
_cell.angle_gamma   90.00
#
_symmetry.space_group_name_H-M   'P 1'
#
loop_
_entity.id
_entity.type
_entity.pdbx_description
1 polymer ?
#
loop_
_entity_poly.entity_id
_entity_poly.type
_entity_poly.pdbx_seq_one_letter_code
_entity_poly.pdbx_strand_id
1 'polypeptide(L)'
;RQKHHPKHSFPTRRSSDLAFTACTKPEKEVYIFTSHREPALDGLHYLYSYDGYHWDSIAGSWLKPEIGNKTPYYNYFTKQTEEQKYAPNSMMRDPSMTQGPDGTFHLVWTISWNGEQGFGYASSKDLIHWSEQREIKVMKDSLTNNVWAPEVFYDDEKEQFIVVWSSAIPVERYTAADSLGANKSHRAYYTTTKDFQTFTPAKAFYDPGFNSIDGFIVKRDKNDYVLIIKDNRKPGYSDLFCVSGPSAEGPYADPSVKFAPTYSEGPCAVKVGDEWLIYFDVYREGRFGAVSTKDFKNFTPIDDQISIPQGHKHGTIIKVPESVLLNLKAEEAKRFPQKD
;
A
#
# COMPACT_ATOMS: atom_id res chain seq x y z
N ARG A 1 -45.01 58.56 50.37
CA ARG A 1 -45.13 57.23 51.01
C ARG A 1 -45.31 56.21 49.89
N GLN A 2 -44.21 55.54 49.47
CA GLN A 2 -44.26 54.41 48.56
C GLN A 2 -44.03 53.14 49.34
N LYS A 3 -44.92 52.15 49.11
CA LYS A 3 -44.81 50.82 49.71
C LYS A 3 -43.99 49.91 48.80
N HIS A 4 -42.92 49.36 49.34
CA HIS A 4 -42.14 48.28 48.69
C HIS A 4 -42.85 46.94 48.88
N HIS A 5 -43.04 46.21 47.75
CA HIS A 5 -43.41 44.80 47.78
C HIS A 5 -42.12 43.95 47.49
N PRO A 6 -41.85 42.87 48.22
CA PRO A 6 -40.75 41.98 47.90
C PRO A 6 -41.16 41.01 46.77
N LYS A 7 -40.27 40.87 45.80
CA LYS A 7 -40.36 39.86 44.74
C LYS A 7 -39.81 38.53 45.28
N HIS A 8 -40.63 37.52 45.32
CA HIS A 8 -40.19 36.14 45.54
C HIS A 8 -39.55 35.57 44.26
N SER A 9 -38.27 35.20 44.30
CA SER A 9 -37.56 34.48 43.28
C SER A 9 -37.68 32.98 43.57
N PHE A 10 -38.20 32.21 42.58
CA PHE A 10 -38.21 30.77 42.59
C PHE A 10 -36.85 30.24 42.14
N PRO A 11 -36.31 29.17 42.75
CA PRO A 11 -35.07 28.56 42.28
C PRO A 11 -35.38 27.70 41.04
N THR A 12 -34.71 28.01 39.94
CA THR A 12 -34.64 27.17 38.76
C THR A 12 -33.89 25.89 39.05
N ARG A 13 -34.60 24.75 38.95
CA ARG A 13 -33.98 23.42 38.95
C ARG A 13 -33.05 23.32 37.74
N ARG A 14 -31.75 23.14 37.98
CA ARG A 14 -30.79 22.65 36.98
C ARG A 14 -31.10 21.18 36.74
N SER A 15 -31.52 20.85 35.55
CA SER A 15 -31.49 19.48 35.03
C SER A 15 -30.01 19.09 34.85
N SER A 16 -29.55 18.15 35.66
CA SER A 16 -28.26 17.49 35.45
C SER A 16 -28.44 16.52 34.28
N ASP A 17 -28.03 16.92 33.10
CA ASP A 17 -27.83 15.99 31.98
C ASP A 17 -26.65 15.08 32.33
N LEU A 18 -26.98 13.92 32.87
CA LEU A 18 -26.06 12.79 32.99
C LEU A 18 -25.81 12.28 31.57
N ALA A 19 -24.74 12.77 30.93
CA ALA A 19 -24.20 12.14 29.74
C ALA A 19 -23.70 10.74 30.12
N PHE A 20 -24.49 9.72 29.84
CA PHE A 20 -24.02 8.33 29.85
C PHE A 20 -23.00 8.16 28.74
N THR A 21 -21.72 8.31 29.07
CA THR A 21 -20.63 7.83 28.21
C THR A 21 -20.69 6.30 28.28
N ALA A 22 -21.36 5.69 27.32
CA ALA A 22 -21.30 4.25 27.12
C ALA A 22 -19.83 3.90 26.86
N CYS A 23 -19.20 3.24 27.81
CA CYS A 23 -17.88 2.65 27.64
C CYS A 23 -18.06 1.43 26.71
N THR A 24 -18.08 1.68 25.40
CA THR A 24 -18.05 0.61 24.41
C THR A 24 -16.68 -0.06 24.51
N LYS A 25 -16.68 -1.38 24.72
CA LYS A 25 -15.45 -2.15 24.62
C LYS A 25 -14.82 -1.86 23.26
N PRO A 26 -13.48 -1.71 23.18
CA PRO A 26 -12.83 -1.55 21.89
C PRO A 26 -13.24 -2.71 20.97
N GLU A 27 -13.65 -2.39 19.76
CA GLU A 27 -14.02 -3.40 18.78
C GLU A 27 -12.78 -4.25 18.44
N LYS A 28 -13.01 -5.54 18.25
CA LYS A 28 -11.93 -6.46 17.86
C LYS A 28 -11.40 -6.04 16.49
N GLU A 29 -10.08 -6.00 16.36
CA GLU A 29 -9.41 -5.74 15.08
C GLU A 29 -9.12 -7.05 14.34
N VAL A 30 -9.14 -6.97 13.03
CA VAL A 30 -8.76 -8.03 12.10
C VAL A 30 -7.84 -7.45 11.02
N TYR A 31 -7.16 -8.32 10.29
CA TYR A 31 -6.27 -7.93 9.22
C TYR A 31 -6.96 -8.15 7.86
N ILE A 32 -6.85 -7.17 6.98
CA ILE A 32 -7.23 -7.27 5.57
C ILE A 32 -5.97 -7.10 4.73
N PHE A 33 -5.78 -8.00 3.77
CA PHE A 33 -4.66 -7.97 2.83
C PHE A 33 -5.21 -7.75 1.42
N THR A 34 -4.87 -6.64 0.79
CA THR A 34 -5.14 -6.42 -0.64
C THR A 34 -4.23 -7.30 -1.47
N SER A 35 -4.67 -7.73 -2.64
CA SER A 35 -3.84 -8.50 -3.54
C SER A 35 -4.34 -8.43 -4.97
N HIS A 36 -3.51 -8.82 -5.92
CA HIS A 36 -3.91 -9.12 -7.28
C HIS A 36 -3.63 -10.59 -7.60
N ARG A 37 -4.18 -11.07 -8.71
CA ARG A 37 -3.87 -12.38 -9.29
C ARG A 37 -3.34 -12.21 -10.69
N GLU A 38 -2.35 -13.01 -11.09
CA GLU A 38 -1.84 -12.93 -12.45
C GLU A 38 -2.92 -13.35 -13.47
N PRO A 39 -3.05 -12.64 -14.59
CA PRO A 39 -2.22 -11.55 -15.11
C PRO A 39 -2.65 -10.13 -14.67
N ALA A 40 -3.37 -9.97 -13.55
CA ALA A 40 -3.82 -8.71 -12.97
C ALA A 40 -4.90 -7.96 -13.79
N LEU A 41 -5.76 -8.70 -14.47
CA LEU A 41 -6.84 -8.17 -15.30
C LEU A 41 -8.22 -8.28 -14.64
N ASP A 42 -8.33 -9.06 -13.58
CA ASP A 42 -9.58 -9.30 -12.85
C ASP A 42 -9.79 -8.34 -11.67
N GLY A 43 -8.73 -7.65 -11.20
CA GLY A 43 -8.79 -6.53 -10.27
C GLY A 43 -8.40 -6.86 -8.83
N LEU A 44 -9.02 -6.13 -7.89
CA LEU A 44 -8.72 -6.17 -6.46
C LEU A 44 -9.28 -7.41 -5.80
N HIS A 45 -8.44 -8.13 -5.08
CA HIS A 45 -8.80 -9.24 -4.20
C HIS A 45 -8.47 -8.93 -2.76
N TYR A 46 -9.19 -9.58 -1.83
CA TYR A 46 -8.93 -9.49 -0.40
C TYR A 46 -8.64 -10.86 0.20
N LEU A 47 -7.68 -10.86 1.11
CA LEU A 47 -7.50 -11.90 2.12
C LEU A 47 -7.82 -11.29 3.48
N TYR A 48 -8.16 -12.13 4.45
CA TYR A 48 -8.34 -11.69 5.84
C TYR A 48 -7.67 -12.66 6.80
N SER A 49 -7.30 -12.15 7.98
CA SER A 49 -6.74 -12.94 9.06
C SER A 49 -7.18 -12.38 10.41
N TYR A 50 -7.35 -13.27 11.39
CA TYR A 50 -7.62 -12.89 12.78
C TYR A 50 -6.37 -12.80 13.65
N ASP A 51 -5.27 -13.36 13.18
CA ASP A 51 -4.01 -13.46 13.93
C ASP A 51 -2.79 -12.88 13.21
N GLY A 52 -2.95 -12.56 11.92
CA GLY A 52 -1.87 -12.07 11.07
C GLY A 52 -0.98 -13.17 10.49
N TYR A 53 -1.22 -14.45 10.81
CA TYR A 53 -0.44 -15.60 10.34
C TYR A 53 -1.24 -16.49 9.37
N HIS A 54 -2.50 -16.73 9.67
CA HIS A 54 -3.36 -17.62 8.90
C HIS A 54 -4.38 -16.79 8.12
N TRP A 55 -4.32 -16.90 6.80
CA TRP A 55 -5.10 -16.10 5.88
C TRP A 55 -6.12 -16.93 5.12
N ASP A 56 -7.31 -16.40 4.98
CA ASP A 56 -8.38 -16.91 4.12
C ASP A 56 -8.72 -15.89 3.04
N SER A 57 -9.22 -16.38 1.90
CA SER A 57 -9.70 -15.52 0.81
C SER A 57 -11.11 -15.00 1.10
N ILE A 58 -11.37 -13.77 0.68
CA ILE A 58 -12.73 -13.27 0.44
C ILE A 58 -12.99 -13.44 -1.07
N ALA A 59 -14.04 -14.17 -1.45
CA ALA A 59 -14.26 -14.56 -2.82
C ALA A 59 -14.50 -13.35 -3.75
N GLY A 60 -14.09 -13.50 -5.00
CA GLY A 60 -14.37 -12.57 -6.09
C GLY A 60 -13.39 -11.42 -6.23
N SER A 61 -13.69 -10.57 -7.21
CA SER A 61 -13.02 -9.29 -7.45
C SER A 61 -13.87 -8.15 -6.92
N TRP A 62 -13.27 -7.29 -6.12
CA TRP A 62 -13.96 -6.21 -5.40
C TRP A 62 -13.88 -4.85 -6.11
N LEU A 63 -12.91 -4.70 -7.00
CA LEU A 63 -12.79 -3.56 -7.92
C LEU A 63 -12.12 -4.02 -9.21
N LYS A 64 -12.86 -4.02 -10.31
CA LYS A 64 -12.29 -4.36 -11.62
C LYS A 64 -11.55 -3.16 -12.21
N PRO A 65 -10.38 -3.35 -12.86
CA PRO A 65 -9.66 -2.24 -13.46
C PRO A 65 -10.39 -1.68 -14.69
N GLU A 66 -10.47 -0.36 -14.78
CA GLU A 66 -11.11 0.38 -15.87
C GLU A 66 -10.15 1.30 -16.62
N ILE A 67 -8.98 1.55 -16.03
CA ILE A 67 -7.96 2.50 -16.54
C ILE A 67 -6.64 1.82 -16.83
N GLY A 68 -5.80 2.49 -17.59
CA GLY A 68 -4.44 2.04 -17.95
C GLY A 68 -4.40 0.96 -19.02
N ASN A 69 -3.20 0.64 -19.47
CA ASN A 69 -2.83 -0.50 -20.33
C ASN A 69 -3.58 -0.60 -21.69
N LYS A 70 -4.16 0.49 -22.19
CA LYS A 70 -5.07 0.45 -23.35
C LYS A 70 -4.43 0.88 -24.69
N THR A 71 -3.30 1.56 -24.64
CA THR A 71 -2.66 2.16 -25.82
C THR A 71 -1.22 1.72 -25.97
N PRO A 72 -0.67 1.66 -27.20
CA PRO A 72 0.75 1.46 -27.37
C PRO A 72 1.54 2.62 -26.75
N TYR A 73 2.79 2.36 -26.39
CA TYR A 73 3.69 3.33 -25.78
C TYR A 73 5.03 3.40 -26.51
N TYR A 74 5.74 4.53 -26.39
CA TYR A 74 7.09 4.66 -26.87
C TYR A 74 8.08 4.22 -25.77
N ASN A 75 8.82 3.15 -26.01
CA ASN A 75 9.85 2.68 -25.11
C ASN A 75 11.16 3.41 -25.37
N TYR A 76 11.55 4.30 -24.48
CA TYR A 76 12.77 5.11 -24.61
C TYR A 76 14.07 4.31 -24.54
N PHE A 77 14.06 3.13 -23.94
CA PHE A 77 15.21 2.25 -23.87
C PHE A 77 15.45 1.49 -25.19
N THR A 78 14.38 0.95 -25.78
CA THR A 78 14.46 0.24 -27.07
C THR A 78 14.34 1.19 -28.26
N LYS A 79 13.86 2.42 -28.04
CA LYS A 79 13.57 3.45 -29.06
C LYS A 79 12.56 2.99 -30.11
N GLN A 80 11.56 2.23 -29.66
CA GLN A 80 10.50 1.70 -30.49
C GLN A 80 9.14 1.95 -29.87
N THR A 81 8.09 2.02 -30.72
CA THR A 81 6.71 1.94 -30.25
C THR A 81 6.37 0.47 -30.02
N GLU A 82 5.92 0.15 -28.84
CA GLU A 82 5.59 -1.20 -28.39
C GLU A 82 4.12 -1.27 -27.96
N GLU A 83 3.48 -2.42 -28.15
CA GLU A 83 2.14 -2.65 -27.65
C GLU A 83 2.17 -2.91 -26.15
N GLN A 84 1.14 -2.44 -25.45
CA GLN A 84 0.96 -2.77 -24.04
C GLN A 84 0.73 -4.27 -23.88
N LYS A 85 1.41 -4.86 -22.91
CA LYS A 85 1.16 -6.24 -22.55
C LYS A 85 -0.30 -6.39 -22.08
N TYR A 86 -1.01 -7.33 -22.65
CA TYR A 86 -2.44 -7.59 -22.41
C TYR A 86 -3.42 -6.52 -22.94
N ALA A 87 -2.98 -5.55 -23.75
CA ALA A 87 -3.90 -4.62 -24.40
C ALA A 87 -5.00 -5.37 -25.17
N PRO A 88 -6.23 -4.84 -25.24
CA PRO A 88 -6.69 -3.54 -24.72
C PRO A 88 -7.23 -3.57 -23.27
N ASN A 89 -6.96 -4.62 -22.51
CA ASN A 89 -7.49 -4.77 -21.16
C ASN A 89 -6.77 -3.85 -20.17
N SER A 90 -7.52 -3.18 -19.33
CA SER A 90 -6.98 -2.49 -18.14
C SER A 90 -6.39 -3.47 -17.15
N MET A 91 -5.48 -3.02 -16.30
CA MET A 91 -4.87 -3.88 -15.28
C MET A 91 -4.80 -3.20 -13.91
N MET A 92 -4.76 -4.03 -12.88
CA MET A 92 -4.54 -3.63 -11.50
C MET A 92 -3.51 -4.57 -10.88
N ARG A 93 -2.26 -4.09 -10.79
CA ARG A 93 -1.18 -4.80 -10.11
C ARG A 93 -0.83 -4.09 -8.83
N ASP A 94 -0.22 -4.81 -7.90
CA ASP A 94 0.40 -4.27 -6.71
C ASP A 94 -0.53 -3.30 -5.94
N PRO A 95 -1.78 -3.71 -5.58
CA PRO A 95 -2.74 -2.82 -4.96
C PRO A 95 -2.31 -2.51 -3.53
N SER A 96 -1.98 -1.25 -3.26
CA SER A 96 -1.63 -0.76 -1.93
C SER A 96 -2.76 0.08 -1.36
N MET A 97 -3.02 -0.08 -0.07
CA MET A 97 -4.13 0.56 0.62
C MET A 97 -3.75 1.08 2.00
N THR A 98 -4.23 2.28 2.34
CA THR A 98 -4.19 2.82 3.70
C THR A 98 -5.54 3.41 4.09
N GLN A 99 -5.78 3.57 5.38
CA GLN A 99 -6.96 4.29 5.88
C GLN A 99 -6.58 5.68 6.37
N GLY A 100 -7.30 6.69 5.91
CA GLY A 100 -7.15 8.06 6.37
C GLY A 100 -7.81 8.31 7.72
N PRO A 101 -7.53 9.46 8.36
CA PRO A 101 -8.05 9.80 9.68
C PRO A 101 -9.58 9.99 9.70
N ASP A 102 -10.20 10.23 8.54
CA ASP A 102 -11.64 10.33 8.35
C ASP A 102 -12.33 8.97 8.11
N GLY A 103 -11.58 7.87 8.21
CA GLY A 103 -12.03 6.51 7.96
C GLY A 103 -12.13 6.12 6.49
N THR A 104 -11.72 6.99 5.55
CA THR A 104 -11.68 6.65 4.11
C THR A 104 -10.50 5.73 3.83
N PHE A 105 -10.77 4.64 3.13
CA PHE A 105 -9.75 3.78 2.54
C PHE A 105 -9.30 4.37 1.19
N HIS A 106 -8.01 4.52 1.02
CA HIS A 106 -7.38 5.01 -0.20
C HIS A 106 -6.57 3.89 -0.83
N LEU A 107 -6.88 3.56 -2.07
CA LEU A 107 -6.25 2.50 -2.85
C LEU A 107 -5.46 3.10 -4.01
N VAL A 108 -4.23 2.65 -4.19
CA VAL A 108 -3.39 2.94 -5.35
C VAL A 108 -2.89 1.64 -5.98
N TRP A 109 -2.61 1.64 -7.30
CA TRP A 109 -2.15 0.43 -7.99
C TRP A 109 -1.39 0.75 -9.27
N THR A 110 -0.58 -0.19 -9.73
CA THR A 110 0.08 -0.18 -11.03
C THR A 110 -0.94 -0.41 -12.15
N ILE A 111 -1.01 0.51 -13.10
CA ILE A 111 -2.01 0.50 -14.18
C ILE A 111 -1.50 -0.03 -15.53
N SER A 112 -0.18 -0.19 -15.68
CA SER A 112 0.42 -0.79 -16.87
C SER A 112 1.84 -1.29 -16.59
N TRP A 113 2.35 -2.14 -17.49
CA TRP A 113 3.76 -2.53 -17.44
C TRP A 113 4.70 -1.41 -17.82
N ASN A 114 4.35 -0.63 -18.82
CA ASN A 114 5.19 0.47 -19.34
C ASN A 114 4.31 1.58 -19.91
N GLY A 115 4.92 2.74 -20.19
CA GLY A 115 4.31 3.83 -20.95
C GLY A 115 3.44 4.77 -20.15
N GLU A 116 2.90 4.35 -19.04
CA GLU A 116 2.09 5.21 -18.17
C GLU A 116 2.98 6.04 -17.23
N GLN A 117 2.58 7.28 -17.01
CA GLN A 117 3.30 8.24 -16.16
C GLN A 117 2.60 8.46 -14.80
N GLY A 118 1.66 7.60 -14.48
CA GLY A 118 0.84 7.67 -13.28
C GLY A 118 0.49 6.31 -12.72
N PHE A 119 -0.21 6.35 -11.60
CA PHE A 119 -0.78 5.20 -10.94
C PHE A 119 -2.30 5.33 -10.84
N GLY A 120 -3.00 4.22 -10.63
CA GLY A 120 -4.43 4.20 -10.40
C GLY A 120 -4.78 4.59 -8.98
N TYR A 121 -5.93 5.25 -8.81
CA TYR A 121 -6.47 5.64 -7.52
C TYR A 121 -7.98 5.44 -7.47
N ALA A 122 -8.46 4.93 -6.34
CA ALA A 122 -9.87 4.93 -5.93
C ALA A 122 -9.96 5.02 -4.40
N SER A 123 -11.12 5.41 -3.88
CA SER A 123 -11.40 5.47 -2.45
C SER A 123 -12.69 4.77 -2.08
N SER A 124 -12.80 4.32 -0.84
CA SER A 124 -13.98 3.64 -0.30
C SER A 124 -14.16 3.97 1.18
N LYS A 125 -15.41 3.90 1.66
CA LYS A 125 -15.72 3.98 3.10
C LYS A 125 -15.95 2.61 3.74
N ASP A 126 -16.05 1.56 2.92
CA ASP A 126 -16.50 0.24 3.39
C ASP A 126 -15.79 -0.95 2.72
N LEU A 127 -14.82 -0.71 1.82
CA LEU A 127 -14.12 -1.71 0.99
C LEU A 127 -15.02 -2.45 -0.01
N ILE A 128 -16.31 -2.09 -0.10
CA ILE A 128 -17.33 -2.70 -0.95
C ILE A 128 -17.68 -1.77 -2.12
N HIS A 129 -17.90 -0.49 -1.82
CA HIS A 129 -18.28 0.54 -2.77
C HIS A 129 -17.11 1.49 -2.99
N TRP A 130 -16.58 1.47 -4.21
CA TRP A 130 -15.43 2.25 -4.62
C TRP A 130 -15.85 3.47 -5.43
N SER A 131 -15.11 4.56 -5.29
CA SER A 131 -15.25 5.74 -6.14
C SER A 131 -14.90 5.41 -7.59
N GLU A 132 -15.18 6.34 -8.50
CA GLU A 132 -14.65 6.33 -9.85
C GLU A 132 -13.11 6.22 -9.82
N GLN A 133 -12.56 5.41 -10.72
CA GLN A 133 -11.12 5.21 -10.85
C GLN A 133 -10.48 6.37 -11.60
N ARG A 134 -9.33 6.83 -11.12
CA ARG A 134 -8.59 7.91 -11.74
C ARG A 134 -7.12 7.53 -11.91
N GLU A 135 -6.53 7.93 -13.01
CA GLU A 135 -5.08 7.97 -13.14
C GLU A 135 -4.54 9.24 -12.49
N ILE A 136 -3.60 9.09 -11.57
CA ILE A 136 -2.85 10.19 -10.96
C ILE A 136 -1.50 10.29 -11.65
N LYS A 137 -1.37 11.26 -12.55
CA LYS A 137 -0.12 11.51 -13.30
C LYS A 137 0.89 12.21 -12.40
N VAL A 138 1.96 11.50 -12.06
CA VAL A 138 3.00 11.98 -11.13
C VAL A 138 4.33 12.23 -11.81
N MET A 139 4.66 11.50 -12.87
CA MET A 139 5.89 11.69 -13.62
C MET A 139 5.64 12.63 -14.80
N LYS A 140 6.35 13.75 -14.80
CA LYS A 140 6.28 14.76 -15.90
C LYS A 140 7.37 14.58 -16.95
N ASP A 141 8.34 13.74 -16.65
CA ASP A 141 9.43 13.45 -17.58
C ASP A 141 8.89 12.53 -18.69
N SER A 142 8.91 13.03 -19.93
CA SER A 142 8.47 12.26 -21.11
C SER A 142 9.30 10.99 -21.35
N LEU A 143 10.46 10.89 -20.70
CA LEU A 143 11.33 9.71 -20.77
C LEU A 143 10.97 8.65 -19.74
N THR A 144 10.02 8.90 -18.85
CA THR A 144 9.58 7.90 -17.85
C THR A 144 9.00 6.69 -18.54
N ASN A 145 9.58 5.52 -18.28
CA ASN A 145 9.16 4.28 -18.92
C ASN A 145 7.98 3.61 -18.19
N ASN A 146 7.85 3.81 -16.90
CA ASN A 146 6.84 3.15 -16.06
C ASN A 146 6.64 3.86 -14.72
N VAL A 147 5.53 3.53 -14.06
CA VAL A 147 5.25 3.84 -12.65
C VAL A 147 4.75 2.55 -12.00
N TRP A 148 5.62 1.89 -11.21
CA TRP A 148 5.35 0.56 -10.67
C TRP A 148 5.23 0.56 -9.16
N ALA A 149 4.38 -0.36 -8.68
CA ALA A 149 4.17 -0.67 -7.27
C ALA A 149 4.03 0.61 -6.41
N PRO A 150 3.01 1.45 -6.69
CA PRO A 150 2.75 2.58 -5.81
C PRO A 150 2.33 2.07 -4.45
N GLU A 151 3.00 2.55 -3.41
CA GLU A 151 2.70 2.28 -2.01
C GLU A 151 2.17 3.54 -1.35
N VAL A 152 1.00 3.47 -0.70
CA VAL A 152 0.38 4.60 -0.02
C VAL A 152 0.50 4.46 1.49
N PHE A 153 1.04 5.48 2.13
CA PHE A 153 1.23 5.57 3.57
C PHE A 153 0.61 6.86 4.12
N TYR A 154 -0.10 6.79 5.25
CA TYR A 154 -0.56 7.97 5.97
C TYR A 154 0.46 8.39 7.02
N ASP A 155 1.04 9.57 6.83
CA ASP A 155 1.98 10.20 7.76
C ASP A 155 1.19 11.06 8.75
N ASP A 156 0.93 10.52 9.93
CA ASP A 156 0.19 11.20 11.00
C ASP A 156 0.99 12.35 11.67
N GLU A 157 2.30 12.39 11.49
CA GLU A 157 3.13 13.49 11.99
C GLU A 157 2.99 14.76 11.17
N LYS A 158 2.74 14.63 9.86
CA LYS A 158 2.54 15.75 8.93
C LYS A 158 1.10 15.88 8.44
N GLU A 159 0.20 14.99 8.90
CA GLU A 159 -1.21 14.92 8.49
C GLU A 159 -1.36 14.93 6.96
N GLN A 160 -0.63 14.02 6.30
CA GLN A 160 -0.62 13.89 4.84
C GLN A 160 -0.46 12.43 4.42
N PHE A 161 -0.83 12.13 3.19
CA PHE A 161 -0.48 10.87 2.56
C PHE A 161 0.81 11.04 1.77
N ILE A 162 1.64 10.03 1.80
CA ILE A 162 2.80 9.88 0.93
C ILE A 162 2.56 8.69 0.02
N VAL A 163 2.80 8.85 -1.27
CA VAL A 163 2.77 7.75 -2.24
C VAL A 163 4.16 7.59 -2.78
N VAL A 164 4.73 6.40 -2.63
CA VAL A 164 6.04 6.02 -3.14
C VAL A 164 5.85 5.06 -4.31
N TRP A 165 6.67 5.16 -5.35
CA TRP A 165 6.64 4.24 -6.49
C TRP A 165 8.03 4.08 -7.10
N SER A 166 8.17 3.13 -8.01
CA SER A 166 9.40 2.89 -8.75
C SER A 166 9.25 3.26 -10.21
N SER A 167 10.19 4.07 -10.72
CA SER A 167 10.22 4.46 -12.14
C SER A 167 11.60 4.28 -12.74
N ALA A 168 11.63 3.86 -14.00
CA ALA A 168 12.82 3.83 -14.83
C ALA A 168 12.82 5.02 -15.80
N ILE A 169 13.92 5.78 -15.77
CA ILE A 169 14.14 6.91 -16.66
C ILE A 169 15.51 6.70 -17.34
N PRO A 170 15.60 6.68 -18.68
CA PRO A 170 16.85 6.49 -19.40
C PRO A 170 17.71 7.77 -19.37
N VAL A 171 18.40 8.00 -18.26
CA VAL A 171 19.28 9.16 -18.08
C VAL A 171 20.74 8.75 -17.91
N GLU A 172 21.66 9.58 -18.37
CA GLU A 172 23.10 9.31 -18.31
C GLU A 172 23.67 9.19 -16.88
N ARG A 173 22.96 9.71 -15.90
CA ARG A 173 23.37 9.65 -14.49
C ARG A 173 23.40 8.26 -13.88
N TYR A 174 22.78 7.26 -14.54
CA TYR A 174 22.80 5.90 -14.06
C TYR A 174 24.10 5.19 -14.49
N THR A 175 24.70 4.49 -13.53
CA THR A 175 26.00 3.87 -13.67
C THR A 175 25.95 2.55 -14.43
N ALA A 176 27.13 1.99 -14.75
CA ALA A 176 27.25 0.64 -15.33
C ALA A 176 26.63 -0.44 -14.41
N ALA A 177 26.60 -0.23 -13.09
CA ALA A 177 25.89 -1.13 -12.15
C ALA A 177 24.39 -1.18 -12.38
N ASP A 178 23.80 -0.10 -12.91
CA ASP A 178 22.39 -0.04 -13.29
C ASP A 178 22.10 -0.79 -14.58
N SER A 179 23.09 -0.97 -15.44
CA SER A 179 22.99 -1.67 -16.72
C SER A 179 22.95 -3.20 -16.62
N LEU A 180 23.08 -3.76 -15.42
CA LEU A 180 22.85 -5.18 -15.18
C LEU A 180 21.40 -5.56 -15.41
N GLY A 181 21.04 -5.77 -16.65
CA GLY A 181 19.71 -6.03 -17.17
C GLY A 181 19.12 -4.81 -17.86
N ALA A 182 19.09 -4.85 -19.19
CA ALA A 182 18.55 -3.79 -20.04
C ALA A 182 17.24 -3.19 -19.48
N ASN A 183 17.08 -1.87 -19.57
CA ASN A 183 15.90 -1.11 -19.19
C ASN A 183 15.61 -1.01 -17.68
N LYS A 184 16.61 -1.08 -16.79
CA LYS A 184 16.35 -1.31 -15.37
C LYS A 184 17.11 -0.38 -14.44
N SER A 185 17.09 0.88 -14.74
CA SER A 185 17.57 1.95 -13.87
C SER A 185 16.47 2.48 -12.93
N HIS A 186 15.65 1.58 -12.36
CA HIS A 186 14.58 2.02 -11.46
C HIS A 186 15.15 2.66 -10.20
N ARG A 187 14.49 3.72 -9.79
CA ARG A 187 14.66 4.40 -8.50
C ARG A 187 13.31 4.64 -7.86
N ALA A 188 13.31 4.75 -6.55
CA ALA A 188 12.13 5.14 -5.81
C ALA A 188 11.91 6.66 -5.91
N TYR A 189 10.67 7.02 -6.19
CA TYR A 189 10.16 8.40 -6.21
C TYR A 189 8.99 8.50 -5.25
N TYR A 190 8.64 9.73 -4.86
CA TYR A 190 7.45 9.98 -4.03
C TYR A 190 6.78 11.30 -4.37
N THR A 191 5.54 11.39 -3.96
CA THR A 191 4.73 12.60 -3.87
C THR A 191 3.95 12.61 -2.57
N THR A 192 3.48 13.78 -2.15
CA THR A 192 2.58 13.90 -1.00
C THR A 192 1.28 14.58 -1.40
N THR A 193 0.20 14.25 -0.67
CA THR A 193 -1.12 14.83 -0.85
C THR A 193 -1.88 14.83 0.48
N LYS A 194 -2.84 15.74 0.64
CA LYS A 194 -3.77 15.73 1.78
C LYS A 194 -5.17 15.26 1.40
N ASP A 195 -5.48 15.27 0.10
CA ASP A 195 -6.85 15.16 -0.40
C ASP A 195 -7.00 14.27 -1.66
N PHE A 196 -5.90 13.73 -2.17
CA PHE A 196 -5.82 13.01 -3.45
C PHE A 196 -6.36 13.81 -4.64
N GLN A 197 -6.45 15.14 -4.52
CA GLN A 197 -6.78 16.06 -5.61
C GLN A 197 -5.54 16.87 -6.03
N THR A 198 -4.78 17.31 -5.04
CA THR A 198 -3.56 18.09 -5.23
C THR A 198 -2.35 17.29 -4.75
N PHE A 199 -1.30 17.27 -5.57
CA PHE A 199 -0.08 16.51 -5.30
C PHE A 199 1.14 17.41 -5.41
N THR A 200 2.11 17.19 -4.53
CA THR A 200 3.43 17.83 -4.68
C THR A 200 4.12 17.28 -5.93
N PRO A 201 5.05 18.04 -6.55
CA PRO A 201 5.89 17.49 -7.62
C PRO A 201 6.64 16.24 -7.15
N ALA A 202 6.75 15.24 -8.04
CA ALA A 202 7.53 14.05 -7.78
C ALA A 202 8.98 14.38 -7.42
N LYS A 203 9.51 13.70 -6.42
CA LYS A 203 10.90 13.82 -5.95
C LYS A 203 11.53 12.43 -5.86
N ALA A 204 12.85 12.37 -6.00
CA ALA A 204 13.59 11.18 -5.64
C ALA A 204 13.37 10.87 -4.16
N PHE A 205 13.09 9.61 -3.86
CA PHE A 205 12.79 9.14 -2.50
C PHE A 205 14.02 8.49 -1.86
N TYR A 206 14.49 7.42 -2.47
CA TYR A 206 15.67 6.69 -2.05
C TYR A 206 16.46 6.22 -3.27
N ASP A 207 17.76 6.47 -3.25
CA ASP A 207 18.67 6.02 -4.31
C ASP A 207 19.87 5.28 -3.69
N PRO A 208 19.87 3.95 -3.72
CA PRO A 208 21.00 3.16 -3.22
C PRO A 208 22.21 3.13 -4.18
N GLY A 209 22.16 3.86 -5.30
CA GLY A 209 23.15 3.80 -6.35
C GLY A 209 23.01 2.60 -7.30
N PHE A 210 21.91 1.84 -7.20
CA PHE A 210 21.58 0.71 -8.05
C PHE A 210 20.10 0.55 -8.27
N ASN A 211 19.72 -0.34 -9.21
CA ASN A 211 18.34 -0.65 -9.55
C ASN A 211 17.55 -1.20 -8.34
N SER A 212 16.56 -0.45 -7.86
CA SER A 212 15.71 -0.80 -6.72
C SER A 212 14.24 -0.53 -7.02
N ILE A 213 13.35 -1.39 -6.48
CA ILE A 213 11.88 -1.28 -6.63
C ILE A 213 11.17 -1.67 -5.34
N ASP A 214 9.84 -1.54 -5.32
CA ASP A 214 8.93 -2.04 -4.29
C ASP A 214 9.25 -1.49 -2.90
N GLY A 215 9.23 -0.16 -2.75
CA GLY A 215 9.47 0.49 -1.47
C GLY A 215 8.22 0.49 -0.59
N PHE A 216 8.33 0.00 0.66
CA PHE A 216 7.27 -0.03 1.66
C PHE A 216 7.69 0.71 2.93
N ILE A 217 6.89 1.68 3.38
CA ILE A 217 7.18 2.51 4.57
C ILE A 217 6.57 1.88 5.81
N VAL A 218 7.38 1.78 6.87
CA VAL A 218 6.94 1.38 8.21
C VAL A 218 7.25 2.50 9.19
N LYS A 219 6.27 2.92 9.98
CA LYS A 219 6.48 3.78 11.15
C LYS A 219 6.62 2.88 12.38
N ARG A 220 7.76 2.93 13.05
CA ARG A 220 8.00 2.19 14.29
C ARG A 220 7.61 3.01 15.52
N ASP A 221 7.98 4.30 15.50
CA ASP A 221 7.70 5.28 16.56
C ASP A 221 7.80 6.68 15.98
N LYS A 222 7.64 7.71 16.83
CA LYS A 222 7.85 9.11 16.46
C LYS A 222 9.30 9.32 15.99
N ASN A 223 9.45 9.96 14.83
CA ASN A 223 10.74 10.16 14.15
C ASN A 223 11.55 8.86 13.92
N ASP A 224 10.89 7.73 13.80
CA ASP A 224 11.52 6.43 13.61
C ASP A 224 10.80 5.62 12.53
N TYR A 225 11.36 5.65 11.33
CA TYR A 225 10.79 5.04 10.13
C TYR A 225 11.76 4.04 9.51
N VAL A 226 11.19 3.05 8.85
CA VAL A 226 11.92 2.06 8.06
C VAL A 226 11.33 2.04 6.66
N LEU A 227 12.17 2.03 5.66
CA LEU A 227 11.82 1.70 4.29
C LEU A 227 12.31 0.28 4.00
N ILE A 228 11.39 -0.62 3.68
CA ILE A 228 11.70 -1.94 3.13
C ILE A 228 11.74 -1.78 1.62
N ILE A 229 12.79 -2.28 0.95
CA ILE A 229 12.93 -2.09 -0.49
C ILE A 229 13.66 -3.28 -1.11
N LYS A 230 13.40 -3.52 -2.38
CA LYS A 230 14.02 -4.60 -3.15
C LYS A 230 15.26 -4.13 -3.89
N ASP A 231 16.35 -4.88 -3.75
CA ASP A 231 17.45 -4.86 -4.71
C ASP A 231 17.02 -5.60 -5.98
N ASN A 232 16.83 -4.88 -7.08
CA ASN A 232 16.31 -5.44 -8.32
C ASN A 232 17.40 -5.75 -9.34
N ARG A 233 18.67 -5.73 -8.95
CA ARG A 233 19.78 -6.15 -9.83
C ARG A 233 19.67 -7.64 -10.15
N LYS A 234 20.22 -8.07 -11.30
CA LYS A 234 20.27 -9.46 -11.77
C LYS A 234 21.60 -9.71 -12.48
N PRO A 235 22.14 -10.94 -12.47
CA PRO A 235 21.75 -12.10 -11.68
C PRO A 235 22.30 -12.07 -10.25
N GLY A 236 21.77 -12.91 -9.35
CA GLY A 236 22.31 -13.16 -8.01
C GLY A 236 21.86 -12.16 -6.92
N TYR A 237 21.05 -11.20 -7.31
CA TYR A 237 20.36 -10.27 -6.41
C TYR A 237 18.85 -10.52 -6.49
N SER A 238 18.02 -9.57 -6.19
CA SER A 238 16.55 -9.69 -6.21
C SER A 238 16.03 -10.20 -4.87
N ASP A 239 16.45 -9.55 -3.83
CA ASP A 239 16.04 -9.79 -2.44
C ASP A 239 15.76 -8.46 -1.72
N LEU A 240 15.33 -8.54 -0.48
CA LEU A 240 14.84 -7.43 0.31
C LEU A 240 15.84 -6.98 1.36
N PHE A 241 15.90 -5.68 1.62
CA PHE A 241 16.63 -5.07 2.72
C PHE A 241 15.84 -3.88 3.29
N CYS A 242 16.24 -3.42 4.46
CA CYS A 242 15.64 -2.27 5.13
C CYS A 242 16.65 -1.13 5.22
N VAL A 243 16.15 0.11 5.22
CA VAL A 243 16.90 1.31 5.57
C VAL A 243 16.08 2.13 6.57
N SER A 244 16.77 2.82 7.49
CA SER A 244 16.10 3.61 8.56
C SER A 244 16.13 5.09 8.24
N GLY A 245 15.13 5.83 8.72
CA GLY A 245 15.04 7.27 8.53
C GLY A 245 14.27 7.97 9.64
N PRO A 246 14.46 9.30 9.79
CA PRO A 246 13.82 10.08 10.83
C PRO A 246 12.41 10.56 10.46
N SER A 247 11.97 10.37 9.24
CA SER A 247 10.63 10.76 8.78
C SER A 247 10.16 9.86 7.66
N ALA A 248 8.85 9.87 7.36
CA ALA A 248 8.26 9.13 6.25
C ALA A 248 8.86 9.53 4.89
N GLU A 249 9.31 10.77 4.73
CA GLU A 249 9.99 11.27 3.52
C GLU A 249 11.51 11.02 3.53
N GLY A 250 12.05 10.36 4.58
CA GLY A 250 13.48 10.17 4.75
C GLY A 250 14.21 11.38 5.39
N PRO A 251 15.51 11.58 5.19
CA PRO A 251 16.38 10.69 4.40
C PRO A 251 16.53 9.31 5.03
N TYR A 252 16.71 8.29 4.19
CA TYR A 252 16.91 6.91 4.62
C TYR A 252 18.39 6.52 4.45
N ALA A 253 18.92 5.78 5.44
CA ALA A 253 20.30 5.35 5.50
C ALA A 253 20.44 4.00 6.26
N ASP A 254 21.66 3.56 6.49
CA ASP A 254 22.00 2.39 7.31
C ASP A 254 21.31 1.10 6.86
N PRO A 255 21.66 0.58 5.68
CA PRO A 255 21.02 -0.62 5.15
C PRO A 255 21.25 -1.83 6.06
N SER A 256 20.18 -2.58 6.31
CA SER A 256 20.22 -3.87 6.99
C SER A 256 20.91 -4.94 6.14
N VAL A 257 21.11 -6.11 6.73
CA VAL A 257 21.36 -7.32 5.96
C VAL A 257 20.17 -7.64 5.09
N LYS A 258 20.38 -8.36 4.01
CA LYS A 258 19.34 -8.94 3.19
C LYS A 258 18.68 -10.09 3.96
N PHE A 259 17.37 -10.18 3.93
CA PHE A 259 16.63 -11.08 4.83
C PHE A 259 15.65 -12.03 4.13
N ALA A 260 15.40 -11.82 2.85
CA ALA A 260 14.49 -12.67 2.07
C ALA A 260 15.28 -13.59 1.12
N PRO A 261 14.69 -14.70 0.65
CA PRO A 261 15.29 -15.51 -0.40
C PRO A 261 15.52 -14.70 -1.68
N THR A 262 16.50 -15.08 -2.48
CA THR A 262 16.68 -14.52 -3.82
C THR A 262 15.39 -14.72 -4.66
N TYR A 263 14.98 -13.69 -5.41
CA TYR A 263 13.74 -13.61 -6.18
C TYR A 263 12.50 -13.33 -5.32
N SER A 264 12.70 -12.57 -4.24
CA SER A 264 11.61 -11.97 -3.47
C SER A 264 11.28 -10.57 -3.95
N GLU A 265 10.00 -10.17 -3.82
CA GLU A 265 9.49 -8.85 -4.19
C GLU A 265 8.23 -8.49 -3.39
N GLY A 266 7.71 -7.27 -3.58
CA GLY A 266 6.44 -6.85 -3.02
C GLY A 266 6.35 -6.95 -1.51
N PRO A 267 7.28 -6.34 -0.73
CA PRO A 267 7.21 -6.43 0.72
C PRO A 267 6.04 -5.63 1.27
N CYS A 268 5.38 -6.17 2.27
CA CYS A 268 4.51 -5.41 3.17
C CYS A 268 4.73 -5.86 4.61
N ALA A 269 4.49 -4.97 5.56
CA ALA A 269 4.73 -5.25 6.97
C ALA A 269 3.53 -4.89 7.83
N VAL A 270 3.25 -5.72 8.84
CA VAL A 270 2.20 -5.48 9.81
C VAL A 270 2.69 -5.81 11.21
N LYS A 271 2.28 -5.02 12.20
CA LYS A 271 2.62 -5.27 13.60
C LYS A 271 1.62 -6.23 14.22
N VAL A 272 2.13 -7.36 14.75
CA VAL A 272 1.36 -8.37 15.47
C VAL A 272 1.99 -8.56 16.84
N GLY A 273 1.28 -8.19 17.90
CA GLY A 273 1.86 -8.14 19.23
C GLY A 273 3.09 -7.22 19.30
N ASP A 274 4.22 -7.76 19.72
CA ASP A 274 5.49 -7.01 19.85
C ASP A 274 6.40 -7.14 18.64
N GLU A 275 5.99 -7.87 17.62
CA GLU A 275 6.78 -8.14 16.41
C GLU A 275 6.17 -7.53 15.17
N TRP A 276 7.01 -7.28 14.18
CA TRP A 276 6.61 -6.98 12.83
C TRP A 276 6.72 -8.24 11.99
N LEU A 277 5.65 -8.58 11.29
CA LEU A 277 5.65 -9.62 10.27
C LEU A 277 5.83 -8.92 8.93
N ILE A 278 6.84 -9.34 8.16
CA ILE A 278 7.12 -8.84 6.81
C ILE A 278 6.80 -9.95 5.85
N TYR A 279 5.77 -9.73 5.02
CA TYR A 279 5.36 -10.63 3.93
C TYR A 279 5.96 -10.19 2.62
N PHE A 280 6.22 -11.12 1.73
CA PHE A 280 6.76 -10.86 0.39
C PHE A 280 6.45 -12.01 -0.56
N ASP A 281 6.42 -11.72 -1.87
CA ASP A 281 6.31 -12.73 -2.92
C ASP A 281 7.65 -13.42 -3.16
N VAL A 282 7.74 -14.73 -3.03
CA VAL A 282 8.81 -15.54 -3.59
C VAL A 282 8.39 -15.93 -5.01
N TYR A 283 8.49 -14.96 -5.93
CA TYR A 283 7.75 -14.96 -7.19
C TYR A 283 8.12 -16.09 -8.16
N ARG A 284 9.30 -16.69 -8.04
CA ARG A 284 9.68 -17.86 -8.85
C ARG A 284 9.07 -19.17 -8.32
N GLU A 285 8.71 -19.20 -7.07
CA GLU A 285 8.08 -20.36 -6.42
C GLU A 285 6.56 -20.23 -6.37
N GLY A 286 6.01 -19.06 -6.74
CA GLY A 286 4.56 -18.81 -6.76
C GLY A 286 3.91 -18.85 -5.38
N ARG A 287 4.64 -18.45 -4.33
CA ARG A 287 4.17 -18.42 -2.95
C ARG A 287 4.58 -17.12 -2.25
N PHE A 288 3.92 -16.83 -1.16
CA PHE A 288 4.40 -15.87 -0.18
C PHE A 288 5.49 -16.49 0.71
N GLY A 289 6.42 -15.66 1.14
CA GLY A 289 7.31 -15.90 2.26
C GLY A 289 7.07 -14.87 3.34
N ALA A 290 7.56 -15.12 4.54
CA ALA A 290 7.50 -14.16 5.63
C ALA A 290 8.67 -14.28 6.60
N VAL A 291 9.03 -13.14 7.20
CA VAL A 291 9.94 -13.07 8.34
C VAL A 291 9.30 -12.28 9.47
N SER A 292 9.68 -12.58 10.71
CA SER A 292 9.41 -11.73 11.86
C SER A 292 10.64 -10.94 12.27
N THR A 293 10.42 -9.73 12.82
CA THR A 293 11.48 -8.89 13.36
C THR A 293 10.92 -7.97 14.47
N LYS A 294 11.78 -7.60 15.43
CA LYS A 294 11.47 -6.57 16.45
C LYS A 294 12.20 -5.26 16.16
N ASP A 295 13.27 -5.29 15.38
CA ASP A 295 14.22 -4.20 15.26
C ASP A 295 14.59 -3.83 13.82
N PHE A 296 14.13 -4.57 12.82
CA PHE A 296 14.49 -4.45 11.39
C PHE A 296 16.00 -4.60 11.13
N LYS A 297 16.68 -5.31 12.00
CA LYS A 297 18.10 -5.69 11.88
C LYS A 297 18.29 -7.20 11.96
N ASN A 298 17.50 -7.84 12.83
CA ASN A 298 17.50 -9.28 13.02
C ASN A 298 16.17 -9.84 12.53
N PHE A 299 16.22 -10.81 11.63
CA PHE A 299 15.05 -11.38 10.96
C PHE A 299 14.99 -12.88 11.18
N THR A 300 13.82 -13.39 11.51
CA THR A 300 13.56 -14.81 11.70
C THR A 300 12.57 -15.27 10.63
N PRO A 301 12.93 -16.22 9.74
CA PRO A 301 11.97 -16.83 8.82
C PRO A 301 10.82 -17.49 9.58
N ILE A 302 9.60 -17.29 9.08
CA ILE A 302 8.36 -17.86 9.64
C ILE A 302 7.47 -18.49 8.57
N ASP A 303 8.08 -18.95 7.46
CA ASP A 303 7.35 -19.54 6.33
C ASP A 303 6.52 -20.75 6.74
N ASP A 304 6.96 -21.52 7.74
CA ASP A 304 6.27 -22.69 8.29
C ASP A 304 5.14 -22.34 9.28
N GLN A 305 5.03 -21.09 9.69
CA GLN A 305 4.01 -20.60 10.61
C GLN A 305 2.86 -19.86 9.89
N ILE A 306 3.02 -19.56 8.61
CA ILE A 306 2.01 -18.84 7.84
C ILE A 306 1.24 -19.76 6.90
N SER A 307 0.00 -19.41 6.64
CA SER A 307 -0.78 -19.99 5.54
C SER A 307 -1.46 -18.89 4.74
N ILE A 308 -1.20 -18.85 3.43
CA ILE A 308 -1.81 -17.89 2.50
C ILE A 308 -2.39 -18.66 1.32
N PRO A 309 -3.66 -18.41 0.91
CA PRO A 309 -4.25 -19.00 -0.26
C PRO A 309 -3.41 -18.74 -1.53
N GLN A 310 -3.29 -19.78 -2.38
CA GLN A 310 -2.49 -19.69 -3.60
C GLN A 310 -3.06 -18.74 -4.64
N GLY A 311 -2.19 -18.22 -5.50
CA GLY A 311 -2.56 -17.36 -6.64
C GLY A 311 -2.65 -15.87 -6.31
N HIS A 312 -2.58 -15.49 -5.04
CA HIS A 312 -2.50 -14.10 -4.62
C HIS A 312 -1.06 -13.58 -4.69
N LYS A 313 -0.91 -12.30 -4.97
CA LYS A 313 0.37 -11.61 -5.10
C LYS A 313 0.30 -10.21 -4.52
N HIS A 314 1.45 -9.69 -4.18
CA HIS A 314 1.82 -8.32 -3.83
C HIS A 314 0.62 -7.42 -3.47
N GLY A 315 0.61 -6.91 -2.26
CA GLY A 315 -0.40 -5.99 -1.74
C GLY A 315 -0.02 -5.48 -0.36
N THR A 316 -0.96 -4.82 0.31
CA THR A 316 -0.76 -4.20 1.61
C THR A 316 -1.67 -4.79 2.66
N ILE A 317 -1.14 -5.02 3.86
CA ILE A 317 -1.93 -5.48 5.01
C ILE A 317 -2.28 -4.28 5.88
N ILE A 318 -3.57 -4.12 6.18
CA ILE A 318 -4.07 -3.13 7.14
C ILE A 318 -4.88 -3.79 8.25
N LYS A 319 -4.94 -3.13 9.41
CA LYS A 319 -5.88 -3.47 10.47
C LYS A 319 -7.18 -2.71 10.30
N VAL A 320 -8.28 -3.41 10.48
CA VAL A 320 -9.62 -2.82 10.45
C VAL A 320 -10.47 -3.35 11.60
N PRO A 321 -11.52 -2.65 12.02
CA PRO A 321 -12.55 -3.19 12.90
C PRO A 321 -13.16 -4.47 12.31
N GLU A 322 -13.48 -5.46 13.14
CA GLU A 322 -14.09 -6.73 12.71
C GLU A 322 -15.41 -6.53 11.95
N SER A 323 -16.15 -5.46 12.25
CA SER A 323 -17.38 -5.07 11.52
C SER A 323 -17.15 -4.87 10.03
N VAL A 324 -16.00 -4.36 9.63
CA VAL A 324 -15.63 -4.21 8.19
C VAL A 324 -15.55 -5.57 7.52
N LEU A 325 -14.89 -6.55 8.15
CA LEU A 325 -14.81 -7.92 7.64
C LEU A 325 -16.19 -8.58 7.58
N LEU A 326 -17.01 -8.41 8.62
CA LEU A 326 -18.36 -8.98 8.65
C LEU A 326 -19.25 -8.41 7.52
N ASN A 327 -19.12 -7.13 7.22
CA ASN A 327 -19.82 -6.50 6.09
C ASN A 327 -19.32 -7.04 4.74
N LEU A 328 -18.00 -7.19 4.57
CA LEU A 328 -17.42 -7.82 3.38
C LEU A 328 -17.94 -9.25 3.18
N LYS A 329 -17.95 -10.06 4.23
CA LYS A 329 -18.48 -11.43 4.16
C LYS A 329 -19.97 -11.50 3.87
N ALA A 330 -20.75 -10.58 4.44
CA ALA A 330 -22.18 -10.50 4.14
C ALA A 330 -22.45 -10.11 2.67
N GLU A 331 -21.61 -9.25 2.10
CA GLU A 331 -21.71 -8.87 0.71
C GLU A 331 -21.13 -9.95 -0.23
N GLU A 332 -20.06 -10.65 0.18
CA GLU A 332 -19.51 -11.82 -0.51
C GLU A 332 -20.59 -12.87 -0.77
N ALA A 333 -21.35 -13.23 0.27
CA ALA A 333 -22.43 -14.23 0.17
C ALA A 333 -23.52 -13.84 -0.85
N LYS A 334 -23.75 -12.55 -1.07
CA LYS A 334 -24.71 -12.04 -2.07
C LYS A 334 -24.11 -12.03 -3.47
N ARG A 335 -22.89 -11.53 -3.64
CA ARG A 335 -22.25 -11.35 -4.95
C ARG A 335 -21.70 -12.65 -5.54
N PHE A 336 -21.22 -13.54 -4.68
CA PHE A 336 -20.49 -14.73 -5.04
C PHE A 336 -21.06 -15.97 -4.30
N PRO A 337 -22.36 -16.29 -4.48
CA PRO A 337 -22.97 -17.43 -3.79
C PRO A 337 -22.21 -18.71 -4.13
N GLN A 338 -21.88 -19.49 -3.11
CA GLN A 338 -21.32 -20.84 -3.33
C GLN A 338 -22.37 -21.63 -4.09
N LYS A 339 -21.96 -22.24 -5.19
CA LYS A 339 -22.80 -23.20 -5.90
C LYS A 339 -22.75 -24.50 -5.11
N ASP A 340 -23.92 -24.94 -4.63
CA ASP A 340 -24.10 -26.26 -4.02
C ASP A 340 -23.68 -27.37 -4.98
#